data_69325d85de827db0bdfa849881b70b4b
#
_entry.id   69325d85de827db0bdfa849881b70b4b
#
_cell.length_a   1.000
_cell.length_b   1.000
_cell.length_c   1.000
_cell.angle_alpha   90.00
_cell.angle_beta   90.00
_cell.angle_gamma   90.00
#
_symmetry.space_group_name_H-M   'P 1'
#
loop_
_entity.id
_entity.type
_entity.pdbx_description
1 polymer ?
#
loop_
_entity_poly.entity_id
_entity_poly.type
_entity_poly.pdbx_seq_one_letter_code
_entity_poly.pdbx_strand_id
1 'polypeptide(L)'
;MRLGEGTDAEKDAAAAAFWLEQAARKGHISAQYNLALCYETGEGVKKDAKKSLFWYKKTAAQGDGDLCYKIGLRYERGDNVRRDMKRAAKWYERAAQFGCREAFFAIAECYDTGRGVEKNSRAAFSWYLFAAERGDADAQFIVGACYSAGRGCEKDVFEGARWYKKAAEKGSAEAMLSLGYCYHGGDG
;
A
#
# COMPACT_ATOMS: atom_id res chain seq x y z
N MET A 1 50.56 -5.00 10.47
CA MET A 1 49.14 -4.55 10.32
C MET A 1 48.27 -5.74 10.71
N ARG A 2 47.66 -5.75 11.92
CA ARG A 2 46.64 -6.75 12.28
C ARG A 2 45.36 -6.37 11.56
N LEU A 3 44.95 -7.18 10.60
CA LEU A 3 43.59 -7.16 10.08
C LEU A 3 42.68 -7.47 11.27
N GLY A 4 41.84 -6.53 11.68
CA GLY A 4 40.97 -6.67 12.84
C GLY A 4 40.06 -7.89 12.66
N GLU A 5 40.24 -8.88 13.51
CA GLU A 5 39.23 -9.93 13.68
C GLU A 5 37.98 -9.25 14.20
N GLY A 6 36.84 -9.34 13.46
CA GLY A 6 35.56 -8.79 13.90
C GLY A 6 35.18 -9.33 15.27
N THR A 7 34.37 -8.56 16.00
CA THR A 7 33.87 -8.98 17.32
C THR A 7 33.10 -10.31 17.21
N ASP A 8 32.96 -11.06 18.29
CA ASP A 8 32.20 -12.32 18.29
C ASP A 8 30.75 -12.09 17.82
N ALA A 9 30.14 -10.96 18.19
CA ALA A 9 28.81 -10.56 17.69
C ALA A 9 28.76 -10.34 16.17
N GLU A 10 29.83 -9.80 15.56
CA GLU A 10 29.92 -9.64 14.09
C GLU A 10 30.09 -10.98 13.38
N LYS A 11 30.83 -11.92 13.97
CA LYS A 11 30.97 -13.30 13.46
C LYS A 11 29.65 -14.04 13.55
N ASP A 12 28.89 -13.89 14.64
CA ASP A 12 27.58 -14.49 14.83
C ASP A 12 26.55 -13.91 13.87
N ALA A 13 26.55 -12.60 13.64
CA ALA A 13 25.69 -11.96 12.65
C ALA A 13 25.97 -12.44 11.23
N ALA A 14 27.26 -12.62 10.87
CA ALA A 14 27.63 -13.15 9.55
C ALA A 14 27.19 -14.62 9.38
N ALA A 15 27.33 -15.45 10.43
CA ALA A 15 26.83 -16.81 10.42
C ALA A 15 25.31 -16.88 10.31
N ALA A 16 24.59 -16.01 11.03
CA ALA A 16 23.14 -15.88 10.94
C ALA A 16 22.69 -15.51 9.52
N ALA A 17 23.31 -14.50 8.91
CA ALA A 17 23.00 -14.08 7.54
C ALA A 17 23.28 -15.18 6.52
N PHE A 18 24.34 -15.97 6.70
CA PHE A 18 24.64 -17.13 5.86
C PHE A 18 23.51 -18.17 5.92
N TRP A 19 23.07 -18.56 7.11
CA TRP A 19 21.98 -19.54 7.25
C TRP A 19 20.63 -18.99 6.77
N LEU A 20 20.35 -17.72 7.01
CA LEU A 20 19.18 -17.05 6.42
C LEU A 20 19.21 -17.12 4.90
N GLU A 21 20.37 -16.92 4.27
CA GLU A 21 20.47 -17.02 2.81
C GLU A 21 20.20 -18.46 2.32
N GLN A 22 20.71 -19.47 3.00
CA GLN A 22 20.43 -20.88 2.65
C GLN A 22 18.92 -21.19 2.74
N ALA A 23 18.26 -20.77 3.82
CA ALA A 23 16.83 -20.97 4.01
C ALA A 23 15.99 -20.15 3.02
N ALA A 24 16.37 -18.89 2.74
CA ALA A 24 15.70 -18.01 1.79
C ALA A 24 15.74 -18.56 0.36
N ARG A 25 16.88 -19.14 -0.05
CA ARG A 25 17.03 -19.80 -1.35
C ARG A 25 16.12 -21.02 -1.49
N LYS A 26 15.83 -21.71 -0.38
CA LYS A 26 14.87 -22.84 -0.33
C LYS A 26 13.40 -22.37 -0.26
N GLY A 27 13.15 -21.06 -0.29
CA GLY A 27 11.80 -20.50 -0.32
C GLY A 27 11.21 -20.15 1.05
N HIS A 28 11.95 -20.26 2.15
CA HIS A 28 11.43 -19.96 3.48
C HIS A 28 11.13 -18.47 3.61
N ILE A 29 9.85 -18.11 3.79
CA ILE A 29 9.32 -16.74 3.74
C ILE A 29 10.00 -15.82 4.78
N SER A 30 10.01 -16.26 6.05
CA SER A 30 10.61 -15.46 7.12
C SER A 30 12.12 -15.28 6.93
N ALA A 31 12.81 -16.27 6.35
CA ALA A 31 14.22 -16.14 6.04
C ALA A 31 14.47 -15.14 4.90
N GLN A 32 13.61 -15.11 3.88
CA GLN A 32 13.68 -14.11 2.81
C GLN A 32 13.51 -12.69 3.35
N TYR A 33 12.52 -12.48 4.24
CA TYR A 33 12.29 -11.20 4.88
C TYR A 33 13.49 -10.76 5.74
N ASN A 34 13.97 -11.63 6.62
CA ASN A 34 15.09 -11.33 7.50
C ASN A 34 16.39 -11.09 6.71
N LEU A 35 16.63 -11.84 5.64
CA LEU A 35 17.76 -11.60 4.76
C LEU A 35 17.67 -10.25 4.04
N ALA A 36 16.46 -9.87 3.62
CA ALA A 36 16.23 -8.54 3.06
C ALA A 36 16.58 -7.43 4.07
N LEU A 37 16.22 -7.62 5.33
CA LEU A 37 16.54 -6.71 6.42
C LEU A 37 18.06 -6.66 6.67
N CYS A 38 18.74 -7.80 6.71
CA CYS A 38 20.20 -7.85 6.81
C CYS A 38 20.89 -7.04 5.71
N TYR A 39 20.45 -7.15 4.45
CA TYR A 39 20.98 -6.34 3.36
C TYR A 39 20.58 -4.86 3.47
N GLU A 40 19.47 -4.53 4.11
CA GLU A 40 19.04 -3.14 4.34
C GLU A 40 19.86 -2.45 5.43
N THR A 41 20.11 -3.14 6.53
CA THR A 41 20.86 -2.62 7.69
C THR A 41 22.35 -2.78 7.53
N GLY A 42 22.81 -3.83 6.89
CA GLY A 42 24.21 -4.24 6.80
C GLY A 42 24.60 -5.20 7.92
N GLU A 43 23.64 -5.81 8.63
CA GLU A 43 23.89 -6.75 9.71
C GLU A 43 24.32 -8.11 9.17
N GLY A 44 25.50 -8.54 9.53
CA GLY A 44 26.10 -9.81 9.07
C GLY A 44 26.46 -9.88 7.57
N VAL A 45 26.08 -8.88 6.80
CA VAL A 45 26.38 -8.74 5.35
C VAL A 45 26.69 -7.30 4.99
N LYS A 46 27.41 -7.07 3.90
CA LYS A 46 27.56 -5.73 3.37
C LYS A 46 26.20 -5.18 2.92
N LYS A 47 25.86 -3.97 3.38
CA LYS A 47 24.63 -3.26 2.97
C LYS A 47 24.48 -3.23 1.47
N ASP A 48 23.33 -3.68 0.97
CA ASP A 48 23.01 -3.75 -0.47
C ASP A 48 21.51 -3.56 -0.69
N ALA A 49 21.12 -2.33 -1.04
CA ALA A 49 19.72 -1.98 -1.27
C ALA A 49 19.07 -2.77 -2.43
N LYS A 50 19.86 -3.18 -3.46
CA LYS A 50 19.32 -3.98 -4.57
C LYS A 50 19.00 -5.39 -4.13
N LYS A 51 19.88 -6.02 -3.35
CA LYS A 51 19.65 -7.36 -2.78
C LYS A 51 18.52 -7.33 -1.76
N SER A 52 18.45 -6.30 -0.89
CA SER A 52 17.35 -6.09 0.03
C SER A 52 16.02 -6.06 -0.72
N LEU A 53 15.89 -5.19 -1.73
CA LEU A 53 14.67 -5.10 -2.52
C LEU A 53 14.34 -6.40 -3.27
N PHE A 54 15.34 -7.13 -3.77
CA PHE A 54 15.13 -8.42 -4.43
C PHE A 54 14.45 -9.41 -3.48
N TRP A 55 14.94 -9.53 -2.25
CA TRP A 55 14.39 -10.46 -1.27
C TRP A 55 13.02 -9.99 -0.77
N TYR A 56 12.81 -8.69 -0.50
CA TYR A 56 11.49 -8.17 -0.17
C TYR A 56 10.45 -8.47 -1.26
N LYS A 57 10.81 -8.35 -2.54
CA LYS A 57 9.90 -8.73 -3.65
C LYS A 57 9.57 -10.20 -3.67
N LYS A 58 10.55 -11.06 -3.35
CA LYS A 58 10.33 -12.52 -3.23
C LYS A 58 9.33 -12.83 -2.11
N THR A 59 9.50 -12.20 -0.94
CA THR A 59 8.57 -12.33 0.20
C THR A 59 7.18 -11.81 -0.16
N ALA A 60 7.09 -10.58 -0.67
CA ALA A 60 5.83 -9.93 -1.02
C ALA A 60 5.03 -10.72 -2.07
N ALA A 61 5.71 -11.43 -2.97
CA ALA A 61 5.07 -12.27 -3.98
C ALA A 61 4.24 -13.43 -3.40
N GLN A 62 4.43 -13.75 -2.12
CA GLN A 62 3.75 -14.85 -1.44
C GLN A 62 2.47 -14.43 -0.71
N GLY A 63 1.98 -13.21 -0.93
CA GLY A 63 0.69 -12.73 -0.44
C GLY A 63 0.76 -11.68 0.66
N ASP A 64 1.93 -11.11 0.94
CA ASP A 64 2.09 -10.05 1.93
C ASP A 64 1.71 -8.69 1.32
N GLY A 65 0.46 -8.26 1.55
CA GLY A 65 -0.09 -6.99 1.06
C GLY A 65 0.64 -5.78 1.62
N ASP A 66 0.98 -5.79 2.90
CA ASP A 66 1.65 -4.66 3.56
C ASP A 66 3.08 -4.47 3.01
N LEU A 67 3.77 -5.57 2.76
CA LEU A 67 5.09 -5.51 2.14
C LEU A 67 5.01 -5.06 0.69
N CYS A 68 4.00 -5.49 -0.07
CA CYS A 68 3.72 -4.97 -1.41
C CYS A 68 3.53 -3.45 -1.38
N TYR A 69 2.72 -2.94 -0.44
CA TYR A 69 2.48 -1.51 -0.28
C TYR A 69 3.78 -0.75 0.04
N LYS A 70 4.59 -1.24 0.99
CA LYS A 70 5.90 -0.66 1.31
C LYS A 70 6.85 -0.61 0.11
N ILE A 71 6.84 -1.64 -0.74
CA ILE A 71 7.63 -1.64 -1.98
C ILE A 71 7.09 -0.57 -2.96
N GLY A 72 5.78 -0.41 -3.05
CA GLY A 72 5.14 0.66 -3.82
C GLY A 72 5.62 2.05 -3.39
N LEU A 73 5.60 2.32 -2.09
CA LEU A 73 6.10 3.57 -1.50
C LEU A 73 7.58 3.83 -1.83
N ARG A 74 8.44 2.80 -1.79
CA ARG A 74 9.86 2.94 -2.17
C ARG A 74 10.01 3.41 -3.61
N TYR A 75 9.22 2.87 -4.54
CA TYR A 75 9.23 3.32 -5.94
C TYR A 75 8.62 4.71 -6.11
N GLU A 76 7.59 5.07 -5.37
CA GLU A 76 6.99 6.40 -5.39
C GLU A 76 7.96 7.47 -4.91
N ARG A 77 8.66 7.23 -3.80
CA ARG A 77 9.60 8.17 -3.18
C ARG A 77 10.97 8.17 -3.85
N GLY A 78 11.37 7.02 -4.40
CA GLY A 78 12.73 6.81 -4.90
C GLY A 78 13.70 6.34 -3.81
N ASP A 79 13.18 5.73 -2.72
CA ASP A 79 13.97 5.29 -1.57
C ASP A 79 14.83 4.07 -1.93
N ASN A 80 16.15 4.28 -2.06
CA ASN A 80 17.14 3.29 -2.48
C ASN A 80 16.87 2.65 -3.87
N VAL A 81 15.95 3.24 -4.64
CA VAL A 81 15.62 2.85 -6.01
C VAL A 81 15.36 4.11 -6.84
N ARG A 82 15.50 4.01 -8.16
CA ARG A 82 15.04 5.10 -9.03
C ARG A 82 13.52 5.25 -8.90
N ARG A 83 13.05 6.49 -8.67
CA ARG A 83 11.62 6.82 -8.65
C ARG A 83 10.93 6.35 -9.91
N ASP A 84 9.83 5.61 -9.75
CA ASP A 84 9.09 5.02 -10.86
C ASP A 84 7.62 4.82 -10.46
N MET A 85 6.76 5.76 -10.86
CA MET A 85 5.34 5.72 -10.53
C MET A 85 4.60 4.56 -11.20
N LYS A 86 5.04 4.09 -12.38
CA LYS A 86 4.43 2.91 -13.02
C LYS A 86 4.66 1.64 -12.20
N ARG A 87 5.86 1.50 -11.64
CA ARG A 87 6.16 0.39 -10.73
C ARG A 87 5.44 0.55 -9.39
N ALA A 88 5.37 1.77 -8.85
CA ALA A 88 4.63 2.03 -7.62
C ALA A 88 3.17 1.60 -7.74
N ALA A 89 2.46 2.05 -8.79
CA ALA A 89 1.07 1.71 -9.04
C ALA A 89 0.85 0.19 -9.16
N LYS A 90 1.73 -0.54 -9.87
CA LYS A 90 1.65 -2.02 -9.95
C LYS A 90 1.80 -2.70 -8.59
N TRP A 91 2.65 -2.15 -7.71
CA TRP A 91 2.82 -2.70 -6.37
C TRP A 91 1.64 -2.34 -5.45
N TYR A 92 1.05 -1.14 -5.59
CA TYR A 92 -0.19 -0.76 -4.89
C TYR A 92 -1.37 -1.64 -5.32
N GLU A 93 -1.53 -1.88 -6.63
CA GLU A 93 -2.57 -2.77 -7.13
C GLU A 93 -2.43 -4.19 -6.55
N ARG A 94 -1.21 -4.73 -6.54
CA ARG A 94 -0.95 -6.03 -5.93
C ARG A 94 -1.19 -6.04 -4.42
N ALA A 95 -0.80 -4.99 -3.72
CA ALA A 95 -1.06 -4.82 -2.30
C ALA A 95 -2.58 -4.81 -2.00
N ALA A 96 -3.34 -4.10 -2.82
CA ALA A 96 -4.79 -4.04 -2.74
C ALA A 96 -5.43 -5.42 -3.00
N GLN A 97 -4.95 -6.17 -3.98
CA GLN A 97 -5.38 -7.55 -4.24
C GLN A 97 -5.14 -8.48 -3.04
N PHE A 98 -4.08 -8.25 -2.27
CA PHE A 98 -3.79 -8.97 -1.02
C PHE A 98 -4.46 -8.36 0.21
N GLY A 99 -5.35 -7.38 0.04
CA GLY A 99 -6.18 -6.83 1.10
C GLY A 99 -5.54 -5.75 1.96
N CYS A 100 -4.39 -5.19 1.56
CA CYS A 100 -3.79 -4.06 2.25
C CYS A 100 -4.69 -2.82 2.13
N ARG A 101 -5.15 -2.30 3.28
CA ARG A 101 -6.13 -1.20 3.35
C ARG A 101 -5.60 0.08 2.71
N GLU A 102 -4.39 0.46 3.04
CA GLU A 102 -3.74 1.68 2.55
C GLU A 102 -3.56 1.64 1.03
N ALA A 103 -3.41 0.45 0.48
CA ALA A 103 -3.21 0.28 -0.94
C ALA A 103 -4.48 0.55 -1.77
N PHE A 104 -5.68 0.39 -1.20
CA PHE A 104 -6.92 0.73 -1.91
C PHE A 104 -6.94 2.22 -2.26
N PHE A 105 -6.57 3.08 -1.31
CA PHE A 105 -6.49 4.52 -1.53
C PHE A 105 -5.35 4.88 -2.48
N ALA A 106 -4.18 4.30 -2.29
CA ALA A 106 -3.01 4.59 -3.12
C ALA A 106 -3.25 4.26 -4.60
N ILE A 107 -3.86 3.10 -4.90
CA ILE A 107 -4.16 2.73 -6.29
C ILE A 107 -5.34 3.53 -6.86
N ALA A 108 -6.36 3.84 -6.04
CA ALA A 108 -7.47 4.69 -6.45
C ALA A 108 -6.98 6.09 -6.83
N GLU A 109 -6.10 6.69 -6.02
CA GLU A 109 -5.47 7.98 -6.32
C GLU A 109 -4.61 7.93 -7.60
N CYS A 110 -3.87 6.83 -7.81
CA CYS A 110 -3.12 6.63 -9.05
C CYS A 110 -4.05 6.69 -10.28
N TYR A 111 -5.19 6.02 -10.23
CA TYR A 111 -6.17 6.04 -11.32
C TYR A 111 -6.89 7.39 -11.44
N ASP A 112 -7.19 8.07 -10.34
CA ASP A 112 -7.90 9.36 -10.36
C ASP A 112 -7.03 10.48 -10.94
N THR A 113 -5.72 10.43 -10.66
CA THR A 113 -4.75 11.46 -11.09
C THR A 113 -3.98 11.10 -12.35
N GLY A 114 -3.96 9.83 -12.76
CA GLY A 114 -3.12 9.34 -13.86
C GLY A 114 -1.66 9.14 -13.47
N ARG A 115 -1.36 9.01 -12.18
CA ARG A 115 0.02 8.82 -11.68
C ARG A 115 0.47 7.37 -11.85
N GLY A 116 1.30 7.11 -12.84
CA GLY A 116 1.86 5.79 -13.11
C GLY A 116 0.93 4.82 -13.86
N VAL A 117 -0.33 5.19 -14.02
CA VAL A 117 -1.37 4.50 -14.80
C VAL A 117 -2.11 5.51 -15.66
N GLU A 118 -2.84 5.06 -16.65
CA GLU A 118 -3.76 5.92 -17.40
C GLU A 118 -4.91 6.38 -16.46
N LYS A 119 -5.24 7.67 -16.54
CA LYS A 119 -6.34 8.24 -15.72
C LYS A 119 -7.65 7.52 -16.02
N ASN A 120 -8.29 7.01 -14.98
CA ASN A 120 -9.53 6.26 -15.08
C ASN A 120 -10.38 6.43 -13.82
N SER A 121 -11.28 7.41 -13.83
CA SER A 121 -12.14 7.70 -12.67
C SER A 121 -13.07 6.53 -12.31
N ARG A 122 -13.47 5.69 -13.28
CA ARG A 122 -14.27 4.50 -13.01
C ARG A 122 -13.48 3.45 -12.22
N ALA A 123 -12.22 3.22 -12.59
CA ALA A 123 -11.34 2.33 -11.85
C ALA A 123 -11.05 2.86 -10.44
N ALA A 124 -10.80 4.17 -10.31
CA ALA A 124 -10.63 4.81 -9.00
C ALA A 124 -11.87 4.60 -8.11
N PHE A 125 -13.07 4.89 -8.65
CA PHE A 125 -14.33 4.68 -7.93
C PHE A 125 -14.49 3.21 -7.48
N SER A 126 -14.18 2.24 -8.33
CA SER A 126 -14.29 0.82 -7.98
C SER A 126 -13.41 0.44 -6.79
N TRP A 127 -12.19 0.99 -6.69
CA TRP A 127 -11.30 0.75 -5.55
C TRP A 127 -11.80 1.42 -4.26
N TYR A 128 -12.32 2.66 -4.35
CA TYR A 128 -12.95 3.32 -3.21
C TYR A 128 -14.20 2.56 -2.74
N LEU A 129 -15.05 2.11 -3.67
CA LEU A 129 -16.24 1.32 -3.35
C LEU A 129 -15.87 0.01 -2.65
N PHE A 130 -14.84 -0.68 -3.15
CA PHE A 130 -14.34 -1.91 -2.52
C PHE A 130 -13.89 -1.71 -1.06
N ALA A 131 -13.22 -0.60 -0.76
CA ALA A 131 -12.84 -0.26 0.61
C ALA A 131 -14.07 0.15 1.45
N ALA A 132 -14.99 0.93 0.88
CA ALA A 132 -16.19 1.41 1.56
C ALA A 132 -17.14 0.27 1.97
N GLU A 133 -17.31 -0.75 1.12
CA GLU A 133 -18.10 -1.95 1.40
C GLU A 133 -17.51 -2.77 2.55
N ARG A 134 -16.20 -2.70 2.76
CA ARG A 134 -15.50 -3.30 3.91
C ARG A 134 -15.53 -2.43 5.16
N GLY A 135 -16.26 -1.33 5.08
CA GLY A 135 -16.53 -0.49 6.23
C GLY A 135 -15.47 0.58 6.50
N ASP A 136 -14.64 0.92 5.55
CA ASP A 136 -13.73 2.05 5.67
C ASP A 136 -14.52 3.37 5.63
N ALA A 137 -14.46 4.18 6.69
CA ALA A 137 -15.25 5.40 6.81
C ALA A 137 -14.81 6.49 5.81
N ASP A 138 -13.51 6.60 5.57
CA ASP A 138 -12.95 7.57 4.62
C ASP A 138 -13.36 7.22 3.19
N ALA A 139 -13.28 5.91 2.85
CA ALA A 139 -13.77 5.42 1.57
C ALA A 139 -15.28 5.62 1.40
N GLN A 140 -16.07 5.37 2.45
CA GLN A 140 -17.53 5.62 2.42
C GLN A 140 -17.84 7.09 2.13
N PHE A 141 -17.11 8.02 2.75
CA PHE A 141 -17.24 9.44 2.44
C PHE A 141 -16.89 9.76 0.98
N ILE A 142 -15.76 9.23 0.49
CA ILE A 142 -15.32 9.45 -0.90
C ILE A 142 -16.33 8.87 -1.90
N VAL A 143 -16.88 7.68 -1.64
CA VAL A 143 -17.91 7.06 -2.49
C VAL A 143 -19.17 7.92 -2.51
N GLY A 144 -19.59 8.47 -1.36
CA GLY A 144 -20.69 9.42 -1.28
C GLY A 144 -20.45 10.65 -2.17
N ALA A 145 -19.24 11.22 -2.13
CA ALA A 145 -18.86 12.34 -2.97
C ALA A 145 -18.82 11.97 -4.47
N CYS A 146 -18.39 10.75 -4.79
CA CYS A 146 -18.38 10.26 -6.17
C CYS A 146 -19.79 10.15 -6.74
N TYR A 147 -20.74 9.57 -6.01
CA TYR A 147 -22.14 9.49 -6.42
C TYR A 147 -22.79 10.88 -6.56
N SER A 148 -22.57 11.77 -5.59
CA SER A 148 -23.12 13.13 -5.63
C SER A 148 -22.63 13.94 -6.83
N ALA A 149 -21.38 13.72 -7.27
CA ALA A 149 -20.76 14.43 -8.38
C ALA A 149 -20.84 13.70 -9.72
N GLY A 150 -21.18 12.39 -9.73
CA GLY A 150 -21.09 11.56 -10.93
C GLY A 150 -19.64 11.24 -11.33
N ARG A 151 -18.72 11.17 -10.37
CA ARG A 151 -17.30 10.94 -10.63
C ARG A 151 -16.98 9.45 -10.66
N GLY A 152 -16.78 8.89 -11.85
CA GLY A 152 -16.47 7.48 -12.07
C GLY A 152 -17.68 6.54 -11.99
N CYS A 153 -18.87 7.07 -11.68
CA CYS A 153 -20.15 6.39 -11.64
C CYS A 153 -21.25 7.31 -12.19
N GLU A 154 -22.45 6.78 -12.37
CA GLU A 154 -23.62 7.61 -12.64
C GLU A 154 -23.94 8.47 -11.41
N LYS A 155 -24.34 9.72 -11.67
CA LYS A 155 -24.70 10.66 -10.58
C LYS A 155 -25.97 10.18 -9.90
N ASP A 156 -25.91 9.99 -8.59
CA ASP A 156 -27.03 9.64 -7.73
C ASP A 156 -26.86 10.29 -6.34
N VAL A 157 -27.53 11.42 -6.12
CA VAL A 157 -27.40 12.19 -4.88
C VAL A 157 -28.00 11.46 -3.68
N PHE A 158 -29.03 10.64 -3.89
CA PHE A 158 -29.63 9.84 -2.83
C PHE A 158 -28.72 8.70 -2.39
N GLU A 159 -28.10 8.00 -3.34
CA GLU A 159 -27.09 7.00 -3.01
C GLU A 159 -25.87 7.65 -2.36
N GLY A 160 -25.47 8.84 -2.81
CA GLY A 160 -24.45 9.65 -2.16
C GLY A 160 -24.77 9.94 -0.71
N ALA A 161 -26.00 10.38 -0.38
CA ALA A 161 -26.44 10.63 0.98
C ALA A 161 -26.43 9.36 1.85
N ARG A 162 -26.80 8.19 1.29
CA ARG A 162 -26.73 6.90 1.99
C ARG A 162 -25.29 6.55 2.39
N TRP A 163 -24.33 6.79 1.53
CA TRP A 163 -22.92 6.55 1.82
C TRP A 163 -22.37 7.56 2.84
N TYR A 164 -22.74 8.84 2.74
CA TYR A 164 -22.40 9.83 3.77
C TYR A 164 -22.97 9.44 5.14
N LYS A 165 -24.21 8.93 5.20
CA LYS A 165 -24.80 8.45 6.46
C LYS A 165 -23.96 7.32 7.07
N LYS A 166 -23.54 6.31 6.29
CA LYS A 166 -22.67 5.22 6.77
C LYS A 166 -21.35 5.75 7.35
N ALA A 167 -20.72 6.72 6.68
CA ALA A 167 -19.48 7.33 7.15
C ALA A 167 -19.71 8.19 8.41
N ALA A 168 -20.81 8.94 8.46
CA ALA A 168 -21.20 9.77 9.62
C ALA A 168 -21.47 8.92 10.88
N GLU A 169 -22.14 7.77 10.74
CA GLU A 169 -22.36 6.79 11.81
C GLU A 169 -21.06 6.22 12.38
N LYS A 170 -19.96 6.30 11.61
CA LYS A 170 -18.60 5.94 12.04
C LYS A 170 -17.76 7.12 12.55
N GLY A 171 -18.35 8.29 12.64
CA GLY A 171 -17.72 9.46 13.23
C GLY A 171 -17.03 10.40 12.25
N SER A 172 -17.19 10.21 10.92
CA SER A 172 -16.64 11.16 9.93
C SER A 172 -17.36 12.50 10.01
N ALA A 173 -16.66 13.55 10.45
CA ALA A 173 -17.20 14.90 10.55
C ALA A 173 -17.52 15.50 9.17
N GLU A 174 -16.70 15.20 8.18
CA GLU A 174 -16.90 15.62 6.78
C GLU A 174 -18.18 15.01 6.20
N ALA A 175 -18.43 13.74 6.52
CA ALA A 175 -19.64 13.05 6.10
C ALA A 175 -20.87 13.60 6.80
N MET A 176 -20.80 13.94 8.10
CA MET A 176 -21.89 14.58 8.84
C MET A 176 -22.27 15.93 8.22
N LEU A 177 -21.27 16.74 7.89
CA LEU A 177 -21.48 18.04 7.22
C LEU A 177 -22.12 17.86 5.83
N SER A 178 -21.60 16.93 5.04
CA SER A 178 -22.12 16.65 3.69
C SER A 178 -23.56 16.13 3.75
N LEU A 179 -23.86 15.25 4.69
CA LEU A 179 -25.21 14.74 4.92
C LEU A 179 -26.17 15.87 5.32
N GLY A 180 -25.71 16.80 6.16
CA GLY A 180 -26.50 17.99 6.53
C GLY A 180 -26.86 18.84 5.30
N TYR A 181 -25.95 19.02 4.36
CA TYR A 181 -26.24 19.70 3.11
C TYR A 181 -27.23 18.92 2.23
N CYS A 182 -27.11 17.60 2.14
CA CYS A 182 -28.08 16.78 1.42
C CYS A 182 -29.49 16.97 1.97
N TYR A 183 -29.68 16.90 3.29
CA TYR A 183 -31.00 17.14 3.90
C TYR A 183 -31.52 18.58 3.71
N HIS A 184 -30.63 19.57 3.77
CA HIS A 184 -31.02 20.98 3.54
C HIS A 184 -31.45 21.22 2.09
N GLY A 185 -30.81 20.54 1.12
CA GLY A 185 -31.13 20.62 -0.30
C GLY A 185 -32.32 19.75 -0.75
N GLY A 186 -32.82 18.88 0.11
CA GLY A 186 -33.89 17.92 -0.22
C GLY A 186 -33.40 16.68 -0.98
N ASP A 187 -32.11 16.41 -0.92
CA ASP A 187 -31.41 15.29 -1.61
C ASP A 187 -31.12 14.11 -0.64
N GLY A 188 -31.81 14.04 0.50
CA GLY A 188 -31.56 13.04 1.56
C GLY A 188 -32.74 12.18 1.97
#